data_ff32d44042d22f0096509f602b1d88c9
#
_entry.id   ff32d44042d22f0096509f602b1d88c9
#
_cell.length_a   1.000
_cell.length_b   1.000
_cell.length_c   1.000
_cell.angle_alpha   90.00
_cell.angle_beta   90.00
_cell.angle_gamma   90.00
#
_symmetry.space_group_name_H-M   'P 1'
#
loop_
_entity.id
_entity.type
_entity.pdbx_description
1 polymer ?
#
loop_
_entity_poly.entity_id
_entity_poly.type
_entity_poly.pdbx_seq_one_letter_code
_entity_poly.pdbx_strand_id
1 'polypeptide(L)'
;MWPDAPLIYNLYPRSFNDTSGSGEGDLKGVIEKLDHVASLGVDAIWVGPFFISPLADGGYDIADHRTVDPRYGTLDDFDDLVREIHDRGMLVMIDQVFNHTSAEHAWFQASIDGDEEKADCYVWRDPKPDGTPPNNWISQFGMPAWTWNHRRQQYYH
;
A
#
# COMPACT_ATOMS: atom_id res chain seq x y z
N MET A 1 4.37 24.74 5.37
CA MET A 1 2.89 24.86 5.30
C MET A 1 2.48 24.49 3.89
N TRP A 2 1.40 23.73 3.71
CA TRP A 2 0.92 23.38 2.37
C TRP A 2 0.41 24.61 1.64
N PRO A 3 0.73 24.80 0.34
CA PRO A 3 0.14 25.84 -0.49
C PRO A 3 -1.38 25.65 -0.65
N ASP A 4 -2.12 26.72 -0.95
CA ASP A 4 -3.58 26.65 -1.17
C ASP A 4 -3.94 25.83 -2.42
N ALA A 5 -3.07 25.82 -3.42
CA ALA A 5 -3.23 25.06 -4.67
C ALA A 5 -1.89 24.41 -5.06
N PRO A 6 -1.49 23.32 -4.39
CA PRO A 6 -0.20 22.70 -4.62
C PRO A 6 -0.14 21.97 -5.98
N LEU A 7 0.97 22.09 -6.67
CA LEU A 7 1.32 21.21 -7.78
C LEU A 7 2.02 19.98 -7.24
N ILE A 8 1.40 18.80 -7.40
CA ILE A 8 1.88 17.54 -6.84
C ILE A 8 2.39 16.64 -7.95
N TYR A 9 3.63 16.16 -7.82
CA TYR A 9 4.19 15.14 -8.69
C TYR A 9 3.94 13.75 -8.09
N ASN A 10 3.09 12.96 -8.72
CA ASN A 10 2.87 11.58 -8.33
C ASN A 10 3.91 10.67 -8.99
N LEU A 11 4.59 9.87 -8.20
CA LEU A 11 5.52 8.87 -8.70
C LEU A 11 5.29 7.51 -8.03
N TYR A 12 5.64 6.48 -8.76
CA TYR A 12 5.59 5.09 -8.30
C TYR A 12 7.02 4.57 -8.22
N PRO A 13 7.61 4.35 -7.03
CA PRO A 13 9.02 3.97 -6.89
C PRO A 13 9.41 2.81 -7.80
N ARG A 14 8.55 1.78 -7.83
CA ARG A 14 8.73 0.56 -8.62
C ARG A 14 9.05 0.79 -10.10
N SER A 15 8.48 1.82 -10.71
CA SER A 15 8.61 2.10 -12.14
C SER A 15 9.35 3.39 -12.47
N PHE A 16 10.03 4.01 -11.49
CA PHE A 16 10.60 5.33 -11.67
C PHE A 16 12.07 5.30 -12.13
N ASN A 17 12.98 4.74 -11.32
CA ASN A 17 14.38 4.58 -11.67
C ASN A 17 14.99 3.41 -10.88
N ASP A 18 15.64 2.48 -11.58
CA ASP A 18 16.27 1.28 -11.01
C ASP A 18 17.77 1.54 -10.82
N THR A 19 18.24 1.55 -9.57
CA THR A 19 19.67 1.71 -9.24
C THR A 19 20.37 0.38 -9.03
N SER A 20 19.63 -0.69 -8.83
CA SER A 20 20.13 -2.01 -8.49
C SER A 20 20.34 -2.93 -9.70
N GLY A 21 19.71 -2.61 -10.83
CA GLY A 21 19.66 -3.45 -12.01
C GLY A 21 18.70 -4.65 -11.89
N SER A 22 17.76 -4.57 -10.93
CA SER A 22 16.76 -5.63 -10.69
C SER A 22 15.65 -5.68 -11.74
N GLY A 23 15.49 -4.61 -12.52
CA GLY A 23 14.36 -4.40 -13.42
C GLY A 23 13.18 -3.68 -12.78
N GLU A 24 13.26 -3.38 -11.48
CA GLU A 24 12.28 -2.58 -10.74
C GLU A 24 12.97 -1.35 -10.13
N GLY A 25 12.29 -0.20 -10.14
CA GLY A 25 12.78 1.03 -9.52
C GLY A 25 12.81 0.93 -8.00
N ASP A 26 13.57 1.80 -7.35
CA ASP A 26 13.80 1.81 -5.92
C ASP A 26 13.84 3.24 -5.33
N LEU A 27 13.87 3.37 -4.00
CA LEU A 27 13.88 4.67 -3.32
C LEU A 27 15.15 5.47 -3.63
N LYS A 28 16.29 4.82 -3.78
CA LYS A 28 17.55 5.47 -4.20
C LYS A 28 17.41 6.03 -5.60
N GLY A 29 16.75 5.30 -6.48
CA GLY A 29 16.45 5.77 -7.83
C GLY A 29 15.56 7.01 -7.83
N VAL A 30 14.61 7.11 -6.91
CA VAL A 30 13.83 8.34 -6.73
C VAL A 30 14.76 9.48 -6.31
N ILE A 31 15.63 9.28 -5.31
CA ILE A 31 16.58 10.29 -4.83
C ILE A 31 17.46 10.80 -5.98
N GLU A 32 18.01 9.93 -6.81
CA GLU A 32 18.86 10.32 -7.95
C GLU A 32 18.15 11.22 -8.98
N LYS A 33 16.82 11.20 -9.03
CA LYS A 33 16.02 11.96 -10.00
C LYS A 33 15.33 13.19 -9.39
N LEU A 34 15.52 13.48 -8.11
CA LEU A 34 14.85 14.59 -7.43
C LEU A 34 15.14 15.96 -8.05
N ASP A 35 16.35 16.19 -8.59
CA ASP A 35 16.68 17.45 -9.24
C ASP A 35 15.82 17.67 -10.50
N HIS A 36 15.54 16.58 -11.25
CA HIS A 36 14.61 16.65 -12.37
C HIS A 36 13.19 17.00 -11.89
N VAL A 37 12.70 16.32 -10.86
CA VAL A 37 11.35 16.57 -10.31
C VAL A 37 11.24 18.01 -9.80
N ALA A 38 12.24 18.49 -9.05
CA ALA A 38 12.29 19.87 -8.55
C ALA A 38 12.30 20.91 -9.69
N SER A 39 12.99 20.61 -10.80
CA SER A 39 13.04 21.51 -11.99
C SER A 39 11.67 21.72 -12.63
N LEU A 40 10.68 20.88 -12.37
CA LEU A 40 9.31 21.04 -12.84
C LEU A 40 8.51 22.08 -12.04
N GLY A 41 9.05 22.59 -10.93
CA GLY A 41 8.41 23.61 -10.11
C GLY A 41 7.25 23.04 -9.26
N VAL A 42 7.33 21.77 -8.87
CA VAL A 42 6.32 21.14 -8.03
C VAL A 42 6.48 21.48 -6.56
N ASP A 43 5.38 21.54 -5.83
CA ASP A 43 5.36 21.85 -4.39
C ASP A 43 5.52 20.61 -3.54
N ALA A 44 5.11 19.44 -4.04
CA ALA A 44 5.12 18.20 -3.31
C ALA A 44 5.34 16.98 -4.21
N ILE A 45 5.85 15.92 -3.61
CA ILE A 45 5.92 14.59 -4.23
C ILE A 45 4.96 13.66 -3.50
N TRP A 46 4.09 13.00 -4.27
CA TRP A 46 3.26 11.90 -3.80
C TRP A 46 3.92 10.57 -4.18
N VAL A 47 4.44 9.88 -3.18
CA VAL A 47 5.10 8.60 -3.32
C VAL A 47 4.05 7.49 -3.25
N GLY A 48 3.86 6.74 -4.34
CA GLY A 48 2.99 5.56 -4.40
C GLY A 48 3.45 4.45 -3.46
N PRO A 49 2.71 3.32 -3.37
CA PRO A 49 2.95 2.30 -2.37
C PRO A 49 4.38 1.73 -2.41
N PHE A 50 5.00 1.65 -1.23
CA PHE A 50 6.35 1.10 -1.06
C PHE A 50 6.46 0.17 0.18
N PHE A 51 5.35 -0.06 0.87
CA PHE A 51 5.28 -0.99 2.01
C PHE A 51 5.34 -2.45 1.53
N ILE A 52 5.63 -3.38 2.46
CA ILE A 52 5.63 -4.81 2.15
C ILE A 52 4.25 -5.24 1.64
N SER A 53 4.25 -5.84 0.45
CA SER A 53 3.04 -6.29 -0.24
C SER A 53 3.35 -7.50 -1.13
N PRO A 54 2.45 -8.50 -1.22
CA PRO A 54 2.54 -9.55 -2.24
C PRO A 54 2.27 -9.05 -3.67
N LEU A 55 1.91 -7.76 -3.85
CA LEU A 55 1.62 -7.10 -5.13
C LEU A 55 0.42 -7.68 -5.90
N ALA A 56 -0.52 -8.32 -5.21
CA ALA A 56 -1.77 -8.77 -5.84
C ALA A 56 -2.62 -7.59 -6.33
N ASP A 57 -2.50 -6.44 -5.67
CA ASP A 57 -3.13 -5.17 -6.06
C ASP A 57 -2.07 -4.06 -6.24
N GLY A 58 -0.95 -4.38 -6.89
CA GLY A 58 0.07 -3.40 -7.26
C GLY A 58 0.75 -2.68 -6.09
N GLY A 59 0.65 -3.21 -4.86
CA GLY A 59 1.21 -2.61 -3.64
C GLY A 59 0.15 -2.01 -2.71
N TYR A 60 -1.11 -1.93 -3.14
CA TYR A 60 -2.21 -1.47 -2.28
C TYR A 60 -2.72 -2.58 -1.34
N ASP A 61 -2.31 -3.81 -1.53
CA ASP A 61 -2.53 -4.96 -0.66
C ASP A 61 -1.39 -5.10 0.37
N ILE A 62 -1.37 -4.20 1.35
CA ILE A 62 -0.25 -4.07 2.30
C ILE A 62 -0.27 -5.21 3.32
N ALA A 63 0.87 -5.91 3.44
CA ALA A 63 1.09 -6.97 4.43
C ALA A 63 1.76 -6.46 5.72
N ASP A 64 2.55 -5.39 5.63
CA ASP A 64 3.13 -4.69 6.79
C ASP A 64 3.22 -3.18 6.48
N HIS A 65 2.53 -2.36 7.29
CA HIS A 65 2.50 -0.90 7.16
C HIS A 65 3.68 -0.18 7.84
N ARG A 66 4.60 -0.92 8.45
CA ARG A 66 5.69 -0.36 9.27
C ARG A 66 7.06 -0.52 8.64
N THR A 67 7.13 -1.21 7.51
CA THR A 67 8.40 -1.60 6.89
C THR A 67 8.36 -1.31 5.40
N VAL A 68 9.44 -0.74 4.89
CA VAL A 68 9.66 -0.61 3.43
C VAL A 68 9.87 -2.01 2.85
N ASP A 69 9.25 -2.29 1.72
CA ASP A 69 9.48 -3.52 1.00
C ASP A 69 10.96 -3.60 0.56
N PRO A 70 11.69 -4.69 0.88
CA PRO A 70 13.11 -4.82 0.54
C PRO A 70 13.43 -4.67 -0.95
N ARG A 71 12.45 -4.83 -1.83
CA ARG A 71 12.60 -4.56 -3.26
C ARG A 71 12.87 -3.09 -3.55
N TYR A 72 12.38 -2.19 -2.72
CA TYR A 72 12.48 -0.74 -2.92
C TYR A 72 13.54 -0.08 -2.03
N GLY A 73 13.99 -0.76 -0.97
CA GLY A 73 15.00 -0.23 -0.05
C GLY A 73 14.70 -0.53 1.42
N THR A 74 15.17 0.35 2.28
CA THR A 74 15.05 0.26 3.73
C THR A 74 14.32 1.49 4.29
N LEU A 75 14.01 1.48 5.61
CA LEU A 75 13.50 2.68 6.29
C LEU A 75 14.52 3.82 6.27
N ASP A 76 15.82 3.51 6.37
CA ASP A 76 16.88 4.52 6.27
C ASP A 76 16.88 5.17 4.87
N ASP A 77 16.68 4.39 3.80
CA ASP A 77 16.56 4.92 2.44
C ASP A 77 15.30 5.81 2.30
N PHE A 78 14.21 5.48 3.01
CA PHE A 78 13.02 6.32 3.04
C PHE A 78 13.25 7.62 3.82
N ASP A 79 13.92 7.58 4.96
CA ASP A 79 14.28 8.76 5.73
C ASP A 79 15.22 9.69 4.93
N ASP A 80 16.16 9.11 4.19
CA ASP A 80 17.02 9.84 3.26
C ASP A 80 16.21 10.49 2.14
N LEU A 81 15.25 9.77 1.54
CA LEU A 81 14.36 10.32 0.52
C LEU A 81 13.57 11.52 1.04
N VAL A 82 12.98 11.41 2.24
CA VAL A 82 12.21 12.51 2.85
C VAL A 82 13.08 13.73 3.07
N ARG A 83 14.32 13.55 3.61
CA ARG A 83 15.27 14.63 3.81
C ARG A 83 15.62 15.31 2.49
N GLU A 84 15.99 14.54 1.46
CA GLU A 84 16.38 15.05 0.16
C GLU A 84 15.27 15.82 -0.56
N ILE A 85 14.01 15.41 -0.38
CA ILE A 85 12.84 16.13 -0.89
C ILE A 85 12.68 17.46 -0.15
N HIS A 86 12.79 17.46 1.20
CA HIS A 86 12.69 18.67 2.01
C HIS A 86 13.82 19.65 1.74
N ASP A 87 15.03 19.18 1.53
CA ASP A 87 16.21 20.03 1.23
C ASP A 87 16.04 20.79 -0.11
N ARG A 88 15.19 20.27 -1.01
CA ARG A 88 14.81 20.95 -2.26
C ARG A 88 13.57 21.84 -2.12
N GLY A 89 13.07 22.03 -0.90
CA GLY A 89 11.91 22.87 -0.60
C GLY A 89 10.55 22.25 -0.95
N MET A 90 10.52 20.97 -1.31
CA MET A 90 9.27 20.24 -1.62
C MET A 90 8.72 19.53 -0.37
N LEU A 91 7.44 19.20 -0.41
CA LEU A 91 6.73 18.41 0.62
C LEU A 91 6.60 16.95 0.19
N VAL A 92 6.39 16.07 1.17
CA VAL A 92 6.18 14.63 0.93
C VAL A 92 4.73 14.26 1.27
N MET A 93 4.11 13.49 0.40
CA MET A 93 2.87 12.77 0.64
C MET A 93 3.11 11.30 0.31
N ILE A 94 2.66 10.40 1.17
CA ILE A 94 2.77 8.95 0.95
C ILE A 94 1.38 8.33 0.86
N ASP A 95 1.26 7.28 0.06
CA ASP A 95 0.07 6.44 0.06
C ASP A 95 -0.07 5.70 1.39
N GLN A 96 -1.25 5.84 2.01
CA GLN A 96 -1.60 5.13 3.24
C GLN A 96 -2.92 4.39 3.04
N VAL A 97 -2.84 3.07 2.90
CA VAL A 97 -4.00 2.21 2.69
C VAL A 97 -4.55 1.78 4.05
N PHE A 98 -5.46 2.57 4.63
CA PHE A 98 -6.08 2.27 5.93
C PHE A 98 -7.41 1.51 5.83
N ASN A 99 -7.98 1.42 4.62
CA ASN A 99 -9.29 0.81 4.40
C ASN A 99 -9.26 -0.72 4.49
N HIS A 100 -8.18 -1.34 4.05
CA HIS A 100 -8.03 -2.78 3.95
C HIS A 100 -6.57 -3.20 4.13
N THR A 101 -6.33 -4.50 4.23
CA THR A 101 -4.99 -5.09 4.26
C THR A 101 -4.86 -6.19 3.23
N SER A 102 -3.63 -6.64 2.99
CA SER A 102 -3.38 -7.90 2.31
C SER A 102 -3.96 -9.07 3.10
N ALA A 103 -4.32 -10.14 2.40
CA ALA A 103 -4.60 -11.43 3.03
C ALA A 103 -3.38 -12.00 3.80
N GLU A 104 -2.17 -11.55 3.48
CA GLU A 104 -0.94 -11.94 4.18
C GLU A 104 -0.65 -11.09 5.44
N HIS A 105 -1.44 -10.05 5.70
CA HIS A 105 -1.25 -9.21 6.87
C HIS A 105 -1.44 -10.01 8.17
N ALA A 106 -0.55 -9.80 9.14
CA ALA A 106 -0.57 -10.53 10.41
C ALA A 106 -1.92 -10.42 11.15
N TRP A 107 -2.59 -9.27 11.09
CA TRP A 107 -3.92 -9.09 11.70
C TRP A 107 -5.00 -9.92 11.00
N PHE A 108 -4.95 -10.03 9.67
CA PHE A 108 -5.89 -10.86 8.94
C PHE A 108 -5.70 -12.34 9.27
N GLN A 109 -4.44 -12.80 9.33
CA GLN A 109 -4.14 -14.17 9.71
C GLN A 109 -4.56 -14.47 11.15
N ALA A 110 -4.30 -13.58 12.10
CA ALA A 110 -4.78 -13.70 13.48
C ALA A 110 -6.33 -13.73 13.56
N SER A 111 -7.01 -12.90 12.77
CA SER A 111 -8.46 -12.90 12.67
C SER A 111 -9.02 -14.22 12.13
N ILE A 112 -8.35 -14.84 11.13
CA ILE A 112 -8.70 -16.19 10.64
C ILE A 112 -8.58 -17.23 11.77
N ASP A 113 -7.56 -17.11 12.61
CA ASP A 113 -7.27 -18.05 13.71
C ASP A 113 -8.15 -17.82 14.94
N GLY A 114 -9.01 -16.81 14.91
CA GLY A 114 -9.97 -16.54 15.99
C GLY A 114 -9.38 -15.74 17.15
N ASP A 115 -8.29 -15.00 16.94
CA ASP A 115 -7.74 -14.07 17.92
C ASP A 115 -8.80 -13.02 18.30
N GLU A 116 -9.12 -12.93 19.61
CA GLU A 116 -10.20 -12.07 20.11
C GLU A 116 -9.95 -10.57 19.85
N GLU A 117 -8.70 -10.11 19.86
CA GLU A 117 -8.37 -8.71 19.59
C GLU A 117 -8.49 -8.35 18.12
N LYS A 118 -8.32 -9.33 17.22
CA LYS A 118 -8.29 -9.10 15.76
C LYS A 118 -9.56 -9.62 15.07
N ALA A 119 -10.43 -10.35 15.78
CA ALA A 119 -11.64 -10.93 15.20
C ALA A 119 -12.53 -9.87 14.52
N ASP A 120 -12.66 -8.70 15.14
CA ASP A 120 -13.52 -7.60 14.68
C ASP A 120 -12.79 -6.56 13.80
N CYS A 121 -11.50 -6.75 13.51
CA CYS A 121 -10.78 -5.90 12.56
C CYS A 121 -11.25 -6.09 11.11
N TYR A 122 -11.93 -7.20 10.83
CA TYR A 122 -12.40 -7.58 9.49
C TYR A 122 -13.88 -7.98 9.51
N VAL A 123 -14.52 -7.84 8.35
CA VAL A 123 -15.95 -8.16 8.21
C VAL A 123 -16.12 -9.62 7.86
N TRP A 124 -16.60 -10.41 8.82
CA TRP A 124 -16.92 -11.82 8.65
C TRP A 124 -18.43 -12.05 8.68
N ARG A 125 -18.91 -12.98 7.88
CA ARG A 125 -20.32 -13.38 7.85
C ARG A 125 -20.46 -14.88 7.60
N ASP A 126 -21.44 -15.48 8.26
CA ASP A 126 -21.83 -16.86 8.00
C ASP A 126 -22.42 -17.00 6.60
N PRO A 127 -22.28 -18.18 5.97
CA PRO A 127 -23.00 -18.49 4.74
C PRO A 127 -24.51 -18.51 4.98
N LYS A 128 -25.26 -18.33 3.90
CA LYS A 128 -26.70 -18.67 3.93
C LYS A 128 -26.93 -20.17 4.13
N PRO A 129 -28.15 -20.61 4.46
CA PRO A 129 -28.47 -22.05 4.63
C PRO A 129 -28.12 -22.92 3.43
N ASP A 130 -28.09 -22.37 2.24
CA ASP A 130 -27.70 -23.04 0.99
C ASP A 130 -26.18 -22.97 0.70
N GLY A 131 -25.37 -22.41 1.62
CA GLY A 131 -23.93 -22.26 1.50
C GLY A 131 -23.48 -21.06 0.66
N THR A 132 -24.40 -20.27 0.13
CA THR A 132 -24.06 -19.09 -0.70
C THR A 132 -23.62 -17.89 0.14
N PRO A 133 -22.93 -16.87 -0.48
CA PRO A 133 -22.53 -15.65 0.20
C PRO A 133 -23.70 -14.89 0.85
N PRO A 134 -23.45 -14.04 1.86
CA PRO A 134 -24.47 -13.27 2.58
C PRO A 134 -25.37 -12.43 1.67
N ASN A 135 -24.81 -11.90 0.63
CA ASN A 135 -25.51 -11.11 -0.40
C ASN A 135 -24.76 -11.18 -1.75
N ASN A 136 -25.25 -10.46 -2.73
CA ASN A 136 -24.72 -10.43 -4.10
C ASN A 136 -23.86 -9.18 -4.38
N TRP A 137 -23.22 -8.61 -3.40
CA TRP A 137 -22.34 -7.46 -3.61
C TRP A 137 -21.21 -7.79 -4.57
N ILE A 138 -20.90 -6.80 -5.39
CA ILE A 138 -19.81 -6.84 -6.37
C ILE A 138 -18.73 -5.87 -5.91
N SER A 139 -17.47 -6.32 -5.96
CA SER A 139 -16.29 -5.48 -5.68
C SER A 139 -16.09 -4.44 -6.78
N GLN A 140 -15.26 -3.44 -6.49
CA GLN A 140 -14.86 -2.44 -7.49
C GLN A 140 -14.19 -3.03 -8.75
N PHE A 141 -13.71 -4.25 -8.68
CA PHE A 141 -13.10 -4.99 -9.80
C PHE A 141 -14.09 -5.86 -10.59
N GLY A 142 -15.40 -5.77 -10.29
CA GLY A 142 -16.43 -6.56 -10.97
C GLY A 142 -16.51 -8.02 -10.54
N MET A 143 -15.79 -8.43 -9.51
CA MET A 143 -15.81 -9.77 -8.91
C MET A 143 -16.78 -9.78 -7.72
N PRO A 144 -17.24 -10.98 -7.24
CA PRO A 144 -17.95 -11.05 -5.97
C PRO A 144 -17.16 -10.39 -4.84
N ALA A 145 -17.85 -9.60 -4.00
CA ALA A 145 -17.20 -8.90 -2.88
C ALA A 145 -16.89 -9.81 -1.69
N TRP A 146 -17.49 -10.98 -1.64
CA TRP A 146 -17.33 -11.94 -0.56
C TRP A 146 -16.44 -13.11 -0.98
N THR A 147 -15.42 -13.40 -0.16
CA THR A 147 -14.50 -14.52 -0.35
C THR A 147 -14.68 -15.54 0.79
N TRP A 148 -14.79 -16.81 0.43
CA TRP A 148 -14.93 -17.91 1.40
C TRP A 148 -13.60 -18.25 2.05
N ASN A 149 -13.58 -18.33 3.39
CA ASN A 149 -12.42 -18.82 4.15
C ASN A 149 -12.71 -20.22 4.71
N HIS A 150 -11.93 -21.21 4.27
CA HIS A 150 -12.12 -22.61 4.65
C HIS A 150 -11.72 -22.90 6.12
N ARG A 151 -10.81 -22.12 6.73
CA ARG A 151 -10.40 -22.34 8.12
C ARG A 151 -11.46 -21.81 9.08
N ARG A 152 -11.98 -20.59 8.79
CA ARG A 152 -12.97 -19.93 9.63
C ARG A 152 -14.42 -20.37 9.30
N GLN A 153 -14.63 -21.03 8.16
CA GLN A 153 -15.96 -21.44 7.68
C GLN A 153 -16.92 -20.24 7.57
N GLN A 154 -16.40 -19.10 7.18
CA GLN A 154 -17.14 -17.84 6.99
C GLN A 154 -16.69 -17.15 5.71
N TYR A 155 -17.52 -16.24 5.24
CA TYR A 155 -17.16 -15.28 4.20
C TYR A 155 -16.55 -14.04 4.82
N TYR A 156 -15.53 -13.48 4.17
CA TYR A 156 -14.99 -12.16 4.50
C TYR A 156 -15.14 -11.19 3.32
N HIS A 157 -15.19 -9.90 3.68
CA HIS A 157 -15.29 -8.78 2.75
C HIS A 157 -14.01 -7.96 2.82
#